data_8618f4aa44af7f0e0d85f7b490c3f2d1
#
_entry.id   8618f4aa44af7f0e0d85f7b490c3f2d1
#
_cell.length_a   1.000
_cell.length_b   1.000
_cell.length_c   1.000
_cell.angle_alpha   90.00
_cell.angle_beta   90.00
_cell.angle_gamma   90.00
#
_symmetry.space_group_name_H-M   'P 1'
#
loop_
_entity.id
_entity.type
_entity.pdbx_description
1 polymer ?
#
loop_
_entity_poly.entity_id
_entity_poly.type
_entity_poly.pdbx_seq_one_letter_code
_entity_poly.pdbx_strand_id
1 'polypeptide(L)'
;ASDVYKRQSYIDSTALRLDVYRRIADIKTYEDSSDVVDELIDRFGEPPESVYGLIDIALLRNRATQLGITEVKQQANALLLYKDKFDMERVKRLIQGMPNKVMLSAGSRPYISVALGGKAPLTVLEDVLKVLCGDEDAKAPKPATK
;
A
#
# COMPACT_ATOMS: atom_id res chain seq x y z
N ALA A 1 -20.94 11.20 10.96
CA ALA A 1 -21.83 12.06 10.18
C ALA A 1 -21.10 13.18 9.50
N SER A 2 -20.25 13.89 10.24
CA SER A 2 -19.50 14.98 9.62
C SER A 2 -18.51 14.50 8.58
N ASP A 3 -17.97 13.30 8.76
CA ASP A 3 -17.06 12.72 7.78
C ASP A 3 -17.78 12.43 6.47
N VAL A 4 -19.03 11.99 6.55
CA VAL A 4 -19.82 11.72 5.36
C VAL A 4 -20.05 13.01 4.59
N TYR A 5 -20.37 14.06 5.29
CA TYR A 5 -20.56 15.36 4.65
C TYR A 5 -19.29 15.87 3.98
N LYS A 6 -18.16 15.72 4.65
CA LYS A 6 -16.88 16.18 4.09
C LYS A 6 -16.55 15.44 2.81
N ARG A 7 -16.77 14.13 2.78
CA ARG A 7 -16.51 13.35 1.57
C ARG A 7 -17.43 13.75 0.43
N GLN A 8 -18.70 14.01 0.76
CA GLN A 8 -19.64 14.41 -0.27
C GLN A 8 -19.31 15.76 -0.84
N SER A 9 -18.83 16.67 -0.01
CA SER A 9 -18.54 18.01 -0.49
C SER A 9 -17.25 18.06 -1.30
N TYR A 10 -16.35 17.10 -1.17
CA TYR A 10 -15.14 17.13 -1.98
C TYR A 10 -15.44 16.83 -3.45
N ILE A 11 -16.20 15.79 -3.72
CA ILE A 11 -16.63 15.48 -5.09
C ILE A 11 -18.13 15.22 -5.03
N ASP A 12 -18.92 16.16 -5.54
CA ASP A 12 -20.38 16.09 -5.43
C ASP A 12 -21.00 15.04 -6.32
N SER A 13 -20.47 14.89 -7.53
CA SER A 13 -21.07 14.00 -8.51
C SER A 13 -20.69 12.56 -8.25
N THR A 14 -21.68 11.68 -8.16
CA THR A 14 -21.44 10.25 -8.02
C THR A 14 -20.64 9.70 -9.18
N ALA A 15 -20.97 10.14 -10.39
CA ALA A 15 -20.26 9.67 -11.58
C ALA A 15 -18.79 10.07 -11.53
N LEU A 16 -18.51 11.29 -11.11
CA LEU A 16 -17.13 11.76 -11.01
C LEU A 16 -16.40 11.01 -9.91
N ARG A 17 -17.07 10.71 -8.79
CA ARG A 17 -16.43 9.95 -7.72
C ARG A 17 -16.03 8.56 -8.20
N LEU A 18 -16.91 7.89 -8.93
CA LEU A 18 -16.61 6.56 -9.44
C LEU A 18 -15.44 6.59 -10.41
N ASP A 19 -15.41 7.61 -11.27
CA ASP A 19 -14.30 7.77 -12.20
C ASP A 19 -12.97 7.95 -11.47
N VAL A 20 -12.98 8.79 -10.45
CA VAL A 20 -11.78 9.03 -9.64
C VAL A 20 -11.35 7.75 -8.92
N TYR A 21 -12.30 7.00 -8.36
CA TYR A 21 -11.97 5.76 -7.68
C TYR A 21 -11.33 4.75 -8.63
N ARG A 22 -11.81 4.69 -9.87
CA ARG A 22 -11.19 3.80 -10.86
C ARG A 22 -9.76 4.21 -11.16
N ARG A 23 -9.52 5.51 -11.28
CA ARG A 23 -8.17 6.01 -11.52
C ARG A 23 -7.26 5.73 -10.36
N ILE A 24 -7.76 5.88 -9.13
CA ILE A 24 -6.98 5.54 -7.94
C ILE A 24 -6.64 4.06 -7.94
N ALA A 25 -7.60 3.21 -8.28
CA ALA A 25 -7.37 1.76 -8.29
C ALA A 25 -6.31 1.34 -9.30
N ASP A 26 -6.10 2.13 -10.33
CA ASP A 26 -5.10 1.81 -11.36
C ASP A 26 -3.69 2.30 -11.04
N ILE A 27 -3.50 2.97 -9.92
CA ILE A 27 -2.20 3.49 -9.54
C ILE A 27 -1.23 2.34 -9.29
N LYS A 28 -0.07 2.39 -9.95
CA LYS A 28 0.96 1.35 -9.80
C LYS A 28 2.29 1.89 -9.32
N THR A 29 2.56 3.17 -9.56
CA THR A 29 3.83 3.78 -9.22
C THR A 29 3.60 5.09 -8.49
N TYR A 30 4.67 5.61 -7.89
CA TYR A 30 4.62 6.94 -7.29
C TYR A 30 4.25 8.00 -8.31
N GLU A 31 4.76 7.85 -9.51
CA GLU A 31 4.44 8.80 -10.57
C GLU A 31 2.96 8.81 -10.85
N ASP A 32 2.35 7.62 -10.94
CA ASP A 32 0.91 7.51 -11.13
C ASP A 32 0.16 8.21 -10.01
N SER A 33 0.58 8.00 -8.77
CA SER A 33 -0.10 8.60 -7.62
C SER A 33 0.05 10.12 -7.63
N SER A 34 1.23 10.62 -7.99
CA SER A 34 1.45 12.05 -8.13
C SER A 34 0.53 12.67 -9.18
N ASP A 35 0.40 12.00 -10.31
CA ASP A 35 -0.45 12.49 -11.39
C ASP A 35 -1.91 12.56 -10.94
N VAL A 36 -2.36 11.55 -10.23
CA VAL A 36 -3.74 11.54 -9.75
C VAL A 36 -3.96 12.67 -8.74
N VAL A 37 -3.02 12.83 -7.80
CA VAL A 37 -3.14 13.91 -6.81
C VAL A 37 -3.16 15.28 -7.49
N ASP A 38 -2.27 15.50 -8.45
CA ASP A 38 -2.21 16.76 -9.17
C ASP A 38 -3.52 17.06 -9.88
N GLU A 39 -4.09 16.04 -10.51
CA GLU A 39 -5.37 16.21 -11.19
C GLU A 39 -6.48 16.51 -10.20
N LEU A 40 -6.50 15.84 -9.07
CA LEU A 40 -7.52 16.07 -8.05
C LEU A 40 -7.43 17.50 -7.52
N ILE A 41 -6.22 17.96 -7.23
CA ILE A 41 -6.04 19.33 -6.76
C ILE A 41 -6.52 20.32 -7.80
N ASP A 42 -6.21 20.06 -9.05
CA ASP A 42 -6.56 20.95 -10.14
C ASP A 42 -8.07 21.06 -10.34
N ARG A 43 -8.77 19.94 -10.19
CA ARG A 43 -10.21 19.89 -10.47
C ARG A 43 -11.07 20.13 -9.25
N PHE A 44 -10.64 19.70 -8.08
CA PHE A 44 -11.50 19.69 -6.89
C PHE A 44 -10.86 20.35 -5.68
N GLY A 45 -9.61 20.79 -5.78
CA GLY A 45 -8.89 21.33 -4.63
C GLY A 45 -8.19 20.26 -3.84
N GLU A 46 -7.65 20.64 -2.71
CA GLU A 46 -6.85 19.74 -1.89
C GLU A 46 -7.66 18.55 -1.40
N PRO A 47 -7.19 17.32 -1.68
CA PRO A 47 -7.91 16.14 -1.22
C PRO A 47 -7.88 16.00 0.29
N PRO A 48 -8.96 15.48 0.89
CA PRO A 48 -8.94 15.16 2.31
C PRO A 48 -8.07 13.94 2.60
N GLU A 49 -7.74 13.74 3.86
CA GLU A 49 -6.88 12.63 4.28
C GLU A 49 -7.43 11.28 3.83
N SER A 50 -8.74 11.13 3.84
CA SER A 50 -9.35 9.85 3.45
C SER A 50 -9.03 9.50 2.00
N VAL A 51 -8.93 10.51 1.12
CA VAL A 51 -8.59 10.28 -0.27
C VAL A 51 -7.11 9.91 -0.40
N TYR A 52 -6.24 10.62 0.30
CA TYR A 52 -4.83 10.24 0.32
C TYR A 52 -4.64 8.81 0.81
N GLY A 53 -5.42 8.41 1.83
CA GLY A 53 -5.37 7.04 2.32
C GLY A 53 -5.73 6.02 1.27
N LEU A 54 -6.75 6.30 0.46
CA LEU A 54 -7.13 5.42 -0.63
C LEU A 54 -6.03 5.29 -1.67
N ILE A 55 -5.37 6.41 -1.97
CA ILE A 55 -4.26 6.40 -2.92
C ILE A 55 -3.11 5.55 -2.40
N ASP A 56 -2.77 5.71 -1.13
CA ASP A 56 -1.71 4.91 -0.51
C ASP A 56 -2.03 3.43 -0.53
N ILE A 57 -3.27 3.07 -0.22
CA ILE A 57 -3.70 1.67 -0.22
C ILE A 57 -3.59 1.10 -1.63
N ALA A 58 -4.03 1.84 -2.63
CA ALA A 58 -3.97 1.36 -4.01
C ALA A 58 -2.54 1.14 -4.46
N LEU A 59 -1.66 2.07 -4.11
CA LEU A 59 -0.25 1.94 -4.48
C LEU A 59 0.38 0.71 -3.83
N LEU A 60 0.13 0.52 -2.54
CA LEU A 60 0.67 -0.64 -1.83
C LEU A 60 0.13 -1.95 -2.38
N ARG A 61 -1.17 -1.99 -2.67
CA ARG A 61 -1.79 -3.18 -3.22
C ARG A 61 -1.19 -3.54 -4.58
N ASN A 62 -1.03 -2.55 -5.44
CA ASN A 62 -0.51 -2.82 -6.76
C ASN A 62 0.96 -3.20 -6.73
N ARG A 63 1.73 -2.64 -5.81
CA ARG A 63 3.12 -3.07 -5.62
C ARG A 63 3.19 -4.51 -5.13
N ALA A 64 2.34 -4.85 -4.16
CA ALA A 64 2.30 -6.23 -3.67
C ALA A 64 1.98 -7.19 -4.81
N THR A 65 1.02 -6.81 -5.66
CA THR A 65 0.65 -7.64 -6.80
C THR A 65 1.82 -7.81 -7.76
N GLN A 66 2.57 -6.75 -8.01
CA GLN A 66 3.73 -6.83 -8.89
C GLN A 66 4.82 -7.76 -8.35
N LEU A 67 4.90 -7.88 -7.03
CA LEU A 67 5.83 -8.80 -6.40
C LEU A 67 5.30 -10.23 -6.34
N GLY A 68 4.09 -10.45 -6.82
CA GLY A 68 3.48 -11.78 -6.81
C GLY A 68 2.76 -12.13 -5.54
N ILE A 69 2.57 -11.16 -4.64
CA ILE A 69 1.82 -11.38 -3.42
C ILE A 69 0.34 -11.48 -3.77
N THR A 70 -0.27 -12.62 -3.45
CA THR A 70 -1.63 -12.91 -3.85
C THR A 70 -2.66 -12.49 -2.82
N GLU A 71 -2.25 -12.40 -1.56
CA GLU A 71 -3.17 -12.03 -0.51
C GLU A 71 -2.40 -11.47 0.68
N VAL A 72 -2.98 -10.47 1.33
CA VAL A 72 -2.45 -9.92 2.57
C VAL A 72 -3.56 -9.97 3.61
N LYS A 73 -3.27 -10.58 4.75
CA LYS A 73 -4.22 -10.68 5.85
C LYS A 73 -3.62 -10.15 7.13
N GLN A 74 -4.45 -9.60 7.98
CA GLN A 74 -4.05 -9.28 9.35
C GLN A 74 -4.65 -10.33 10.26
N GLN A 75 -3.81 -10.97 11.05
CA GLN A 75 -4.24 -11.98 11.98
C GLN A 75 -3.56 -11.76 13.32
N ALA A 76 -4.34 -11.52 14.37
CA ALA A 76 -3.81 -11.16 15.68
C ALA A 76 -2.86 -9.97 15.54
N ASN A 77 -1.64 -10.08 15.99
CA ASN A 77 -0.67 -9.00 15.96
C ASN A 77 0.34 -9.18 14.83
N ALA A 78 -0.11 -9.76 13.72
CA ALA A 78 0.79 -10.06 12.62
C ALA A 78 0.13 -9.78 11.29
N LEU A 79 0.96 -9.49 10.30
CA LEU A 79 0.55 -9.33 8.92
C LEU A 79 1.03 -10.55 8.15
N LEU A 80 0.12 -11.21 7.45
CA LEU A 80 0.45 -12.40 6.67
C LEU A 80 0.42 -12.08 5.20
N LEU A 81 1.54 -12.34 4.53
CA LEU A 81 1.67 -12.09 3.09
C LEU A 81 1.81 -13.42 2.37
N TYR A 82 0.85 -13.72 1.51
CA TYR A 82 0.80 -15.00 0.79
C TYR A 82 1.36 -14.84 -0.61
N LYS A 83 2.13 -15.82 -1.02
CA LYS A 83 2.73 -15.84 -2.34
C LYS A 83 2.98 -17.30 -2.72
N ASP A 84 2.81 -17.62 -4.00
CA ASP A 84 2.99 -19.00 -4.44
C ASP A 84 4.41 -19.50 -4.23
N LYS A 85 5.39 -18.63 -4.47
CA LYS A 85 6.78 -19.02 -4.34
C LYS A 85 7.60 -17.82 -3.91
N PHE A 86 8.39 -17.99 -2.87
CA PHE A 86 9.20 -16.90 -2.33
C PHE A 86 10.64 -16.97 -2.83
N ASP A 87 11.18 -15.80 -3.17
CA ASP A 87 12.58 -15.63 -3.49
C ASP A 87 13.36 -15.57 -2.18
N MET A 88 14.16 -16.58 -1.92
CA MET A 88 14.86 -16.69 -0.63
C MET A 88 15.82 -15.54 -0.39
N GLU A 89 16.39 -14.96 -1.43
CA GLU A 89 17.26 -13.79 -1.26
C GLU A 89 16.50 -12.62 -0.67
N ARG A 90 15.30 -12.38 -1.19
CA ARG A 90 14.47 -11.30 -0.67
C ARG A 90 13.98 -11.59 0.73
N VAL A 91 13.65 -12.84 1.00
CA VAL A 91 13.22 -13.24 2.34
C VAL A 91 14.35 -13.01 3.35
N LYS A 92 15.57 -13.36 2.98
CA LYS A 92 16.73 -13.12 3.85
C LYS A 92 16.91 -11.63 4.14
N ARG A 93 16.78 -10.81 3.11
CA ARG A 93 16.88 -9.36 3.30
C ARG A 93 15.83 -8.85 4.25
N LEU A 94 14.61 -9.38 4.12
CA LEU A 94 13.53 -8.96 4.99
C LEU A 94 13.80 -9.37 6.44
N ILE A 95 14.27 -10.58 6.65
CA ILE A 95 14.60 -11.06 7.99
C ILE A 95 15.70 -10.20 8.60
N GLN A 96 16.70 -9.84 7.82
CA GLN A 96 17.80 -9.01 8.30
C GLN A 96 17.36 -7.59 8.61
N GLY A 97 16.44 -7.06 7.80
CA GLY A 97 15.95 -5.71 8.00
C GLY A 97 14.94 -5.57 9.12
N MET A 98 14.29 -6.67 9.48
CA MET A 98 13.28 -6.67 10.54
C MET A 98 13.53 -7.85 11.48
N PRO A 99 14.61 -7.80 12.26
CA PRO A 99 15.00 -8.95 13.08
C PRO A 99 13.92 -9.32 14.09
N ASN A 100 13.73 -10.61 14.26
CA ASN A 100 12.79 -11.18 15.22
C ASN A 100 11.34 -10.87 14.95
N LYS A 101 11.02 -10.34 13.75
CA LYS A 101 9.64 -10.00 13.42
C LYS A 101 9.11 -10.81 12.25
N VAL A 102 9.96 -11.48 11.50
CA VAL A 102 9.59 -12.14 10.26
C VAL A 102 9.72 -13.64 10.40
N MET A 103 8.68 -14.37 10.00
CA MET A 103 8.67 -15.82 9.94
C MET A 103 8.16 -16.28 8.60
N LEU A 104 8.83 -17.28 8.02
CA LEU A 104 8.37 -17.89 6.79
C LEU A 104 7.70 -19.21 7.11
N SER A 105 6.48 -19.38 6.65
CA SER A 105 5.76 -20.65 6.78
C SER A 105 5.71 -21.29 5.42
N ALA A 106 6.40 -22.40 5.28
CA ALA A 106 6.40 -23.18 4.06
C ALA A 106 5.36 -24.28 4.19
N GLY A 107 4.55 -24.46 3.18
CA GLY A 107 3.52 -25.47 3.19
C GLY A 107 2.80 -25.44 1.87
N SER A 108 1.57 -25.96 1.86
CA SER A 108 0.79 -25.95 0.63
C SER A 108 0.43 -24.55 0.22
N ARG A 109 0.38 -23.63 1.17
CA ARG A 109 0.08 -22.23 0.90
C ARG A 109 1.07 -21.36 1.68
N PRO A 110 2.24 -21.10 1.10
CA PRO A 110 3.30 -20.40 1.83
C PRO A 110 2.94 -18.95 2.15
N TYR A 111 3.45 -18.47 3.26
CA TYR A 111 3.28 -17.07 3.61
C TYR A 111 4.44 -16.59 4.48
N ILE A 112 4.61 -15.27 4.51
CA ILE A 112 5.50 -14.62 5.45
C ILE A 112 4.64 -13.94 6.50
N SER A 113 4.97 -14.14 7.77
CA SER A 113 4.31 -13.50 8.89
C SER A 113 5.22 -12.40 9.43
N VAL A 114 4.70 -11.18 9.53
CA VAL A 114 5.48 -10.06 10.03
C VAL A 114 4.77 -9.48 11.24
N ALA A 115 5.44 -9.45 12.38
CA ALA A 115 4.86 -8.91 13.60
C ALA A 115 4.61 -7.40 13.44
N LEU A 116 3.44 -6.95 13.88
CA LEU A 116 3.11 -5.53 13.76
C LEU A 116 3.85 -4.67 14.77
N GLY A 117 4.11 -5.19 15.95
CA GLY A 117 4.88 -4.46 16.95
C GLY A 117 4.26 -3.13 17.36
N GLY A 118 2.94 -3.08 17.39
CA GLY A 118 2.24 -1.85 17.78
C GLY A 118 2.08 -0.85 16.66
N LYS A 119 2.57 -1.15 15.46
CA LYS A 119 2.42 -0.26 14.30
C LYS A 119 1.15 -0.58 13.53
N ALA A 120 0.69 0.40 12.77
CA ALA A 120 -0.47 0.19 11.91
C ALA A 120 -0.12 -0.81 10.80
N PRO A 121 -1.09 -1.65 10.39
CA PRO A 121 -0.81 -2.64 9.34
C PRO A 121 -0.30 -2.05 8.05
N LEU A 122 -0.83 -0.90 7.62
CA LEU A 122 -0.37 -0.28 6.38
C LEU A 122 1.08 0.18 6.47
N THR A 123 1.49 0.67 7.64
CA THR A 123 2.86 1.08 7.86
C THR A 123 3.81 -0.11 7.74
N VAL A 124 3.44 -1.23 8.37
CA VAL A 124 4.26 -2.44 8.30
C VAL A 124 4.31 -2.96 6.87
N LEU A 125 3.18 -2.95 6.17
CA LEU A 125 3.15 -3.40 4.78
C LEU A 125 4.07 -2.53 3.92
N GLU A 126 4.03 -1.24 4.11
CA GLU A 126 4.91 -0.34 3.36
C GLU A 126 6.37 -0.67 3.62
N ASP A 127 6.74 -0.88 4.88
CA ASP A 127 8.11 -1.22 5.24
C ASP A 127 8.55 -2.54 4.59
N VAL A 128 7.67 -3.54 4.62
CA VAL A 128 7.96 -4.83 4.03
C VAL A 128 8.16 -4.70 2.52
N LEU A 129 7.28 -3.98 1.86
CA LEU A 129 7.37 -3.85 0.40
C LEU A 129 8.63 -3.09 -0.01
N LYS A 130 9.05 -2.11 0.78
CA LYS A 130 10.29 -1.40 0.48
C LYS A 130 11.49 -2.33 0.49
N VAL A 131 11.55 -3.22 1.48
CA VAL A 131 12.65 -4.18 1.55
C VAL A 131 12.57 -5.19 0.41
N LEU A 132 11.37 -5.69 0.13
CA LEU A 132 11.20 -6.69 -0.93
C LEU A 132 11.47 -6.14 -2.32
N CYS A 133 11.12 -4.88 -2.55
CA CYS A 133 11.37 -4.25 -3.85
C CYS A 133 12.84 -3.89 -4.04
N GLY A 134 13.54 -3.66 -2.94
CA GLY A 134 14.95 -3.33 -3.02
C GLY A 134 15.19 -1.90 -3.44
N ASP A 135 16.34 -1.68 -4.08
CA ASP A 135 16.83 -0.33 -4.35
C ASP A 135 15.98 0.47 -5.31
N GLU A 136 15.33 -0.21 -6.24
CA GLU A 136 14.51 0.49 -7.23
C GLU A 136 13.42 1.29 -6.57
N ASP A 137 12.77 0.68 -5.61
CA ASP A 137 11.67 1.32 -4.94
C ASP A 137 12.16 2.38 -3.96
N ALA A 138 13.30 2.15 -3.37
CA ALA A 138 13.86 3.10 -2.41
C ALA A 138 14.22 4.42 -3.05
N LYS A 139 14.43 4.45 -4.36
CA LYS A 139 14.78 5.68 -5.05
C LYS A 139 13.61 6.57 -5.36
N ALA A 140 12.40 6.07 -5.26
CA ALA A 140 11.22 6.86 -5.59
C ALA A 140 10.88 7.78 -4.43
N PRO A 141 10.92 9.10 -4.63
CA PRO A 141 10.56 10.01 -3.55
C PRO A 141 9.06 10.02 -3.34
N LYS A 142 8.67 10.20 -2.10
CA LYS A 142 7.25 10.31 -1.79
C LYS A 142 6.79 11.73 -2.06
N PRO A 143 5.78 11.93 -2.89
CA PRO A 143 5.32 13.29 -3.20
C PRO A 143 4.85 14.05 -1.98
N ALA A 144 4.29 13.35 -1.01
CA ALA A 144 3.69 14.01 0.14
C ALA A 144 4.65 14.25 1.28
N THR A 145 5.92 13.97 1.10
CA THR A 145 6.88 14.09 2.19
C THR A 145 7.47 15.47 2.34
N LYS A 146 6.94 16.39 1.67
CA LYS A 146 7.49 17.73 1.78
C LYS A 146 7.18 18.38 3.06
#